data_ef430efa31790dd7fd936afbd1246496
#
_entry.id   ef430efa31790dd7fd936afbd1246496
#
_cell.length_a   1.000
_cell.length_b   1.000
_cell.length_c   1.000
_cell.angle_alpha   90.00
_cell.angle_beta   90.00
_cell.angle_gamma   90.00
#
_symmetry.space_group_name_H-M   'P 1'
#
loop_
_entity.id
_entity.type
_entity.pdbx_description
1 polymer ?
#
loop_
_entity_poly.entity_id
_entity_poly.type
_entity_poly.pdbx_seq_one_letter_code
_entity_poly.pdbx_strand_id
1 'polypeptide(L)'
;MFQKLHHVAYRCRDAQETVEFYTKVLGLKYAAGEVMPEGQKAYGEEVDLIHIFFECGDGSYIAFFDLPSSAPAQSDPNTPSWVNHIAFEVPSMEALLEGKRRVEAAGIDVLGPKDHGFCQSIYFFDPNNIRLEMTLRTEAPGVLDKMESVAADRLAEWDARKQRKYGVAA
;
A
#
# COMPACT_ATOMS: atom_id res chain seq x y z
N MET A 1 19.56 13.49 3.96
CA MET A 1 19.07 12.34 4.75
C MET A 1 17.55 12.38 4.76
N PHE A 2 16.87 11.26 4.50
CA PHE A 2 15.41 11.18 4.47
C PHE A 2 14.86 11.27 5.90
N GLN A 3 13.77 12.00 6.10
CA GLN A 3 13.13 12.17 7.41
C GLN A 3 11.93 11.22 7.58
N LYS A 4 11.09 11.14 6.55
CA LYS A 4 9.92 10.26 6.51
C LYS A 4 9.49 10.02 5.06
N LEU A 5 8.60 9.05 4.86
CA LEU A 5 7.91 8.91 3.60
C LEU A 5 7.00 10.13 3.39
N HIS A 6 7.16 10.86 2.27
CA HIS A 6 6.27 11.98 1.94
C HIS A 6 4.98 11.46 1.32
N HIS A 7 5.08 10.72 0.22
CA HIS A 7 3.94 10.04 -0.39
C HIS A 7 4.40 8.85 -1.24
N VAL A 8 3.46 7.95 -1.50
CA VAL A 8 3.51 6.97 -2.58
C VAL A 8 2.43 7.32 -3.60
N ALA A 9 2.70 7.13 -4.89
CA ALA A 9 1.75 7.43 -5.93
C ALA A 9 1.53 6.21 -6.84
N TYR A 10 0.28 5.94 -7.13
CA TYR A 10 -0.16 4.88 -8.02
C TYR A 10 -1.09 5.44 -9.10
N ARG A 11 -1.40 4.64 -10.08
CA ARG A 11 -2.46 4.94 -11.02
C ARG A 11 -3.78 4.38 -10.51
N CYS A 12 -4.85 5.17 -10.57
CA CYS A 12 -6.21 4.69 -10.39
C CYS A 12 -6.93 4.55 -11.75
N ARG A 13 -8.00 3.77 -11.74
CA ARG A 13 -8.88 3.61 -12.90
C ARG A 13 -9.90 4.75 -13.02
N ASP A 14 -10.29 5.31 -11.87
CA ASP A 14 -11.26 6.39 -11.73
C ASP A 14 -11.00 7.14 -10.42
N ALA A 15 -10.83 8.47 -10.51
CA ALA A 15 -10.53 9.31 -9.35
C ALA A 15 -11.69 9.40 -8.36
N GLN A 16 -12.95 9.49 -8.85
CA GLN A 16 -14.13 9.61 -7.99
C GLN A 16 -14.34 8.33 -7.16
N GLU A 17 -14.26 7.17 -7.80
CA GLU A 17 -14.37 5.88 -7.12
C GLU A 17 -13.26 5.71 -6.07
N THR A 18 -12.04 6.13 -6.41
CA THR A 18 -10.90 6.09 -5.49
C THR A 18 -11.11 7.01 -4.29
N VAL A 19 -11.59 8.25 -4.51
CA VAL A 19 -11.93 9.18 -3.43
C VAL A 19 -13.00 8.59 -2.53
N GLU A 20 -14.06 8.02 -3.08
CA GLU A 20 -15.13 7.40 -2.28
C GLU A 20 -14.62 6.25 -1.41
N PHE A 21 -13.81 5.37 -1.96
CA PHE A 21 -13.25 4.25 -1.22
C PHE A 21 -12.33 4.73 -0.09
N TYR A 22 -11.34 5.56 -0.39
CA TYR A 22 -10.35 5.99 0.60
C TYR A 22 -10.96 6.88 1.70
N THR A 23 -12.01 7.65 1.39
CA THR A 23 -12.67 8.50 2.39
C THR A 23 -13.78 7.78 3.14
N LYS A 24 -14.71 7.11 2.44
CA LYS A 24 -15.90 6.53 3.06
C LYS A 24 -15.63 5.16 3.70
N VAL A 25 -14.81 4.32 3.06
CA VAL A 25 -14.49 2.98 3.57
C VAL A 25 -13.30 3.03 4.52
N LEU A 26 -12.16 3.60 4.09
CA LEU A 26 -10.96 3.65 4.92
C LEU A 26 -10.96 4.81 5.93
N GLY A 27 -11.69 5.89 5.66
CA GLY A 27 -11.78 7.04 6.58
C GLY A 27 -10.58 7.98 6.50
N LEU A 28 -9.77 7.91 5.45
CA LEU A 28 -8.69 8.85 5.22
C LEU A 28 -9.24 10.22 4.80
N LYS A 29 -8.48 11.28 5.07
CA LYS A 29 -8.84 12.62 4.65
C LYS A 29 -8.41 12.84 3.20
N TYR A 30 -9.35 13.22 2.32
CA TYR A 30 -9.02 13.74 1.00
C TYR A 30 -8.35 15.10 1.16
N ALA A 31 -7.03 15.15 0.93
CA ALA A 31 -6.22 16.31 1.27
C ALA A 31 -6.04 17.29 0.10
N ALA A 32 -5.92 16.78 -1.13
CA ALA A 32 -5.75 17.60 -2.32
C ALA A 32 -6.14 16.84 -3.59
N GLY A 33 -6.52 17.60 -4.62
CA GLY A 33 -6.70 17.13 -5.99
C GLY A 33 -6.22 18.21 -6.95
N GLU A 34 -5.22 17.88 -7.76
CA GLU A 34 -4.63 18.80 -8.73
C GLU A 34 -4.92 18.31 -10.14
N VAL A 35 -5.74 19.08 -10.86
CA VAL A 35 -6.03 18.84 -12.28
C VAL A 35 -4.96 19.52 -13.11
N MET A 36 -4.35 18.80 -14.04
CA MET A 36 -3.43 19.41 -14.99
C MET A 36 -4.20 20.38 -15.91
N PRO A 37 -3.76 21.64 -16.07
CA PRO A 37 -4.39 22.57 -16.99
C PRO A 37 -4.36 22.06 -18.44
N GLU A 38 -5.47 22.26 -19.15
CA GLU A 38 -5.63 21.84 -20.55
C GLU A 38 -4.48 22.38 -21.43
N GLY A 39 -3.92 21.50 -22.27
CA GLY A 39 -2.80 21.82 -23.15
C GLY A 39 -1.43 21.86 -22.48
N GLN A 40 -1.33 21.62 -21.17
CA GLN A 40 -0.02 21.47 -20.52
C GLN A 40 0.59 20.09 -20.83
N LYS A 41 1.94 20.09 -20.85
CA LYS A 41 2.70 18.87 -21.09
C LYS A 41 3.35 18.35 -19.81
N ALA A 42 3.17 17.07 -19.55
CA ALA A 42 3.98 16.34 -18.57
C ALA A 42 5.00 15.48 -19.32
N TYR A 43 6.28 15.61 -18.97
CA TYR A 43 7.38 14.86 -19.60
C TYR A 43 7.44 14.94 -21.14
N GLY A 44 6.98 16.07 -21.71
CA GLY A 44 7.00 16.32 -23.17
C GLY A 44 5.74 15.90 -23.91
N GLU A 45 4.79 15.23 -23.26
CA GLU A 45 3.52 14.81 -23.83
C GLU A 45 2.36 15.60 -23.22
N GLU A 46 1.34 15.89 -24.04
CA GLU A 46 0.09 16.45 -23.56
C GLU A 46 -0.73 15.34 -22.90
N VAL A 47 -1.03 15.52 -21.62
CA VAL A 47 -1.73 14.50 -20.81
C VAL A 47 -2.81 15.16 -19.97
N ASP A 48 -4.04 14.70 -20.11
CA ASP A 48 -5.11 14.99 -19.18
C ASP A 48 -4.96 14.09 -17.94
N LEU A 49 -4.88 14.71 -16.76
CA LEU A 49 -4.79 13.97 -15.51
C LEU A 49 -5.33 14.77 -14.33
N ILE A 50 -5.74 14.05 -13.30
CA ILE A 50 -5.86 14.57 -11.94
C ILE A 50 -4.94 13.78 -11.02
N HIS A 51 -4.26 14.48 -10.10
CA HIS A 51 -3.46 13.91 -9.03
C HIS A 51 -4.14 14.13 -7.69
N ILE A 52 -4.61 13.06 -7.05
CA ILE A 52 -5.38 13.10 -5.79
C ILE A 52 -4.55 12.56 -4.63
N PHE A 53 -4.73 13.13 -3.42
CA PHE A 53 -3.95 12.82 -2.22
C PHE A 53 -4.84 12.54 -1.02
N PHE A 54 -4.51 11.47 -0.29
CA PHE A 54 -5.16 11.10 0.97
C PHE A 54 -4.14 11.16 2.10
N GLU A 55 -4.45 11.92 3.15
CA GLU A 55 -3.56 12.13 4.30
C GLU A 55 -3.62 10.94 5.27
N CYS A 56 -2.46 10.42 5.63
CA CYS A 56 -2.27 9.46 6.70
C CYS A 56 -2.04 10.17 8.05
N GLY A 57 -2.24 9.47 9.17
CA GLY A 57 -2.17 10.05 10.51
C GLY A 57 -0.82 10.66 10.91
N ASP A 58 0.26 10.28 10.23
CA ASP A 58 1.61 10.81 10.42
C ASP A 58 1.96 11.98 9.49
N GLY A 59 1.01 12.43 8.66
CA GLY A 59 1.21 13.47 7.65
C GLY A 59 2.00 13.01 6.42
N SER A 60 2.10 11.71 6.17
CA SER A 60 2.41 11.14 4.86
C SER A 60 1.14 11.00 4.01
N TYR A 61 1.29 10.67 2.73
CA TYR A 61 0.14 10.53 1.84
C TYR A 61 0.21 9.26 1.00
N ILE A 62 -0.97 8.70 0.71
CA ILE A 62 -1.16 7.88 -0.47
C ILE A 62 -1.79 8.74 -1.56
N ALA A 63 -1.30 8.64 -2.79
CA ALA A 63 -1.72 9.47 -3.89
C ALA A 63 -2.03 8.64 -5.14
N PHE A 64 -2.88 9.19 -6.02
CA PHE A 64 -3.24 8.51 -7.26
C PHE A 64 -3.29 9.49 -8.43
N PHE A 65 -2.93 8.97 -9.59
CA PHE A 65 -3.14 9.62 -10.88
C PHE A 65 -4.28 8.94 -11.63
N ASP A 66 -5.27 9.71 -12.01
CA ASP A 66 -6.24 9.30 -13.02
C ASP A 66 -5.81 9.86 -14.38
N LEU A 67 -5.65 8.96 -15.34
CA LEU A 67 -5.23 9.26 -16.71
C LEU A 67 -6.24 8.65 -17.70
N PRO A 68 -7.38 9.30 -17.94
CA PRO A 68 -8.47 8.73 -18.72
C PRO A 68 -8.11 8.48 -20.19
N SER A 69 -7.13 9.21 -20.73
CA SER A 69 -6.67 9.09 -22.12
C SER A 69 -5.75 7.90 -22.40
N SER A 70 -5.30 7.18 -21.36
CA SER A 70 -4.38 6.05 -21.52
C SER A 70 -4.95 4.74 -20.97
N ALA A 71 -4.42 3.60 -21.44
CA ALA A 71 -4.88 2.30 -20.99
C ALA A 71 -4.73 2.15 -19.45
N PRO A 72 -5.67 1.48 -18.76
CA PRO A 72 -5.57 1.25 -17.32
C PRO A 72 -4.26 0.55 -16.93
N ALA A 73 -3.77 0.84 -15.73
CA ALA A 73 -2.64 0.11 -15.17
C ALA A 73 -2.98 -1.38 -15.04
N GLN A 74 -2.03 -2.22 -15.39
CA GLN A 74 -2.15 -3.67 -15.23
C GLN A 74 -1.24 -4.15 -14.10
N SER A 75 -1.71 -5.12 -13.33
CA SER A 75 -0.86 -5.84 -12.38
C SER A 75 0.21 -6.59 -13.14
N ASP A 76 1.42 -6.67 -12.59
CA ASP A 76 2.48 -7.52 -13.13
C ASP A 76 2.05 -9.00 -13.03
N PRO A 77 1.87 -9.70 -14.16
CA PRO A 77 1.43 -11.08 -14.15
C PRO A 77 2.46 -12.06 -13.56
N ASN A 78 3.71 -11.64 -13.43
CA ASN A 78 4.80 -12.44 -12.87
C ASN A 78 4.95 -12.27 -11.36
N THR A 79 4.26 -11.29 -10.77
CA THR A 79 4.30 -11.06 -9.33
C THR A 79 3.02 -11.59 -8.66
N PRO A 80 3.11 -12.56 -7.73
CA PRO A 80 1.95 -13.01 -6.99
C PRO A 80 1.22 -11.85 -6.31
N SER A 81 -0.10 -11.85 -6.36
CA SER A 81 -0.96 -10.74 -5.88
C SER A 81 -0.79 -10.38 -4.40
N TRP A 82 -0.18 -11.27 -3.62
CA TRP A 82 0.07 -11.05 -2.19
C TRP A 82 1.42 -10.36 -1.90
N VAL A 83 2.29 -10.15 -2.91
CA VAL A 83 3.65 -9.60 -2.69
C VAL A 83 3.62 -8.08 -2.55
N ASN A 84 3.11 -7.38 -3.57
CA ASN A 84 3.07 -5.93 -3.56
C ASN A 84 1.85 -5.46 -2.77
N HIS A 85 2.07 -4.73 -1.68
CA HIS A 85 1.00 -4.18 -0.85
C HIS A 85 1.43 -2.92 -0.12
N ILE A 86 0.45 -2.17 0.38
CA ILE A 86 0.64 -1.01 1.23
C ILE A 86 0.05 -1.36 2.60
N ALA A 87 0.86 -1.23 3.65
CA ALA A 87 0.43 -1.46 5.02
C ALA A 87 0.18 -0.14 5.75
N PHE A 88 -1.00 -0.01 6.35
CA PHE A 88 -1.37 1.09 7.25
C PHE A 88 -1.38 0.57 8.68
N GLU A 89 -0.63 1.22 9.56
CA GLU A 89 -0.65 0.90 10.98
C GLU A 89 -1.94 1.41 11.63
N VAL A 90 -2.53 0.56 12.48
CA VAL A 90 -3.69 0.91 13.29
C VAL A 90 -3.34 0.83 14.78
N PRO A 91 -3.97 1.67 15.64
CA PRO A 91 -3.54 1.83 17.02
C PRO A 91 -3.98 0.70 17.96
N SER A 92 -4.94 -0.14 17.58
CA SER A 92 -5.50 -1.17 18.46
C SER A 92 -6.19 -2.29 17.69
N MET A 93 -6.41 -3.42 18.37
CA MET A 93 -7.22 -4.53 17.85
C MET A 93 -8.67 -4.10 17.54
N GLU A 94 -9.22 -3.22 18.34
CA GLU A 94 -10.56 -2.68 18.09
C GLU A 94 -10.59 -1.91 16.76
N ALA A 95 -9.58 -1.06 16.50
CA ALA A 95 -9.44 -0.33 15.25
C ALA A 95 -9.24 -1.27 14.05
N LEU A 96 -8.46 -2.35 14.22
CA LEU A 96 -8.25 -3.37 13.19
C LEU A 96 -9.56 -4.07 12.83
N LEU A 97 -10.33 -4.50 13.84
CA LEU A 97 -11.60 -5.19 13.64
C LEU A 97 -12.69 -4.25 13.11
N GLU A 98 -12.69 -2.98 13.51
CA GLU A 98 -13.58 -1.97 12.94
C GLU A 98 -13.24 -1.73 11.45
N GLY A 99 -11.97 -1.58 11.10
CA GLY A 99 -11.51 -1.49 9.72
C GLY A 99 -12.00 -2.68 8.89
N LYS A 100 -11.85 -3.92 9.43
CA LYS A 100 -12.37 -5.12 8.79
C LYS A 100 -13.87 -5.03 8.52
N ARG A 101 -14.68 -4.68 9.52
CA ARG A 101 -16.15 -4.56 9.37
C ARG A 101 -16.53 -3.54 8.30
N ARG A 102 -15.84 -2.40 8.23
CA ARG A 102 -16.11 -1.35 7.25
C ARG A 102 -15.82 -1.82 5.82
N VAL A 103 -14.71 -2.50 5.62
CA VAL A 103 -14.32 -3.05 4.30
C VAL A 103 -15.30 -4.15 3.86
N GLU A 104 -15.65 -5.08 4.76
CA GLU A 104 -16.65 -6.13 4.50
C GLU A 104 -18.04 -5.54 4.21
N ALA A 105 -18.45 -4.49 4.93
CA ALA A 105 -19.72 -3.78 4.67
C ALA A 105 -19.76 -3.07 3.31
N ALA A 106 -18.61 -2.75 2.75
CA ALA A 106 -18.49 -2.26 1.37
C ALA A 106 -18.49 -3.38 0.30
N GLY A 107 -18.69 -4.64 0.72
CA GLY A 107 -18.75 -5.80 -0.18
C GLY A 107 -17.39 -6.32 -0.63
N ILE A 108 -16.33 -5.99 0.09
CA ILE A 108 -14.96 -6.38 -0.25
C ILE A 108 -14.51 -7.53 0.66
N ASP A 109 -13.95 -8.56 0.06
CA ASP A 109 -13.40 -9.71 0.79
C ASP A 109 -12.19 -9.31 1.63
N VAL A 110 -12.15 -9.73 2.89
CA VAL A 110 -11.05 -9.45 3.83
C VAL A 110 -10.44 -10.74 4.35
N LEU A 111 -9.15 -10.90 4.14
CA LEU A 111 -8.37 -11.99 4.72
C LEU A 111 -7.84 -11.56 6.10
N GLY A 112 -7.98 -12.42 7.09
CA GLY A 112 -7.46 -12.18 8.45
C GLY A 112 -8.55 -11.87 9.49
N PRO A 113 -8.16 -11.52 10.75
CA PRO A 113 -6.80 -11.21 11.20
C PRO A 113 -5.82 -12.38 11.09
N LYS A 114 -4.60 -12.07 10.64
CA LYS A 114 -3.47 -13.00 10.59
C LYS A 114 -2.42 -12.58 11.59
N ASP A 115 -1.95 -13.51 12.41
CA ASP A 115 -0.87 -13.29 13.35
C ASP A 115 0.47 -13.64 12.69
N HIS A 116 1.40 -12.69 12.68
CA HIS A 116 2.77 -12.85 12.18
C HIS A 116 3.81 -12.91 13.31
N GLY A 117 3.36 -12.99 14.57
CA GLY A 117 4.21 -13.04 15.76
C GLY A 117 4.67 -11.66 16.26
N PHE A 118 4.86 -10.70 15.36
CA PHE A 118 5.23 -9.31 15.67
C PHE A 118 4.18 -8.28 15.26
N CYS A 119 3.18 -8.70 14.48
CA CYS A 119 2.01 -7.90 14.13
C CYS A 119 0.82 -8.79 13.82
N GLN A 120 -0.38 -8.21 13.89
CA GLN A 120 -1.62 -8.82 13.42
C GLN A 120 -2.21 -7.98 12.31
N SER A 121 -2.61 -8.61 11.20
CA SER A 121 -2.98 -7.91 9.99
C SER A 121 -4.21 -8.46 9.32
N ILE A 122 -4.94 -7.56 8.65
CA ILE A 122 -5.98 -7.90 7.67
C ILE A 122 -5.54 -7.41 6.30
N TYR A 123 -6.02 -8.11 5.25
CA TYR A 123 -5.66 -7.84 3.86
C TYR A 123 -6.90 -7.79 2.98
N PHE A 124 -6.93 -6.84 2.05
CA PHE A 124 -8.00 -6.66 1.07
C PHE A 124 -7.48 -5.92 -0.16
N PHE A 125 -8.31 -5.76 -1.18
CA PHE A 125 -7.96 -5.01 -2.38
C PHE A 125 -8.79 -3.74 -2.50
N ASP A 126 -8.15 -2.66 -2.94
CA ASP A 126 -8.85 -1.44 -3.30
C ASP A 126 -9.51 -1.54 -4.70
N PRO A 127 -10.31 -0.55 -5.14
CA PRO A 127 -10.92 -0.56 -6.48
C PRO A 127 -9.93 -0.60 -7.64
N ASN A 128 -8.67 -0.23 -7.39
CA ASN A 128 -7.60 -0.24 -8.38
C ASN A 128 -6.80 -1.55 -8.42
N ASN A 129 -7.27 -2.57 -7.66
CA ASN A 129 -6.59 -3.85 -7.49
C ASN A 129 -5.20 -3.74 -6.79
N ILE A 130 -5.03 -2.71 -5.97
CA ILE A 130 -3.89 -2.59 -5.08
C ILE A 130 -4.19 -3.33 -3.78
N ARG A 131 -3.31 -4.25 -3.40
CA ARG A 131 -3.44 -4.93 -2.11
C ARG A 131 -3.12 -3.97 -0.99
N LEU A 132 -4.03 -3.89 -0.04
CA LEU A 132 -3.90 -3.12 1.19
C LEU A 132 -3.81 -4.04 2.39
N GLU A 133 -3.09 -3.59 3.40
CA GLU A 133 -2.98 -4.21 4.71
C GLU A 133 -3.32 -3.19 5.78
N MET A 134 -4.14 -3.55 6.75
CA MET A 134 -4.18 -2.86 8.03
C MET A 134 -3.45 -3.73 9.04
N THR A 135 -2.47 -3.17 9.75
CA THR A 135 -1.60 -3.90 10.66
C THR A 135 -1.55 -3.27 12.04
N LEU A 136 -1.67 -4.11 13.06
CA LEU A 136 -1.46 -3.75 14.45
C LEU A 136 -0.13 -4.32 14.91
N ARG A 137 0.73 -3.48 15.44
CA ARG A 137 1.99 -3.91 16.05
C ARG A 137 1.72 -4.65 17.36
N THR A 138 2.30 -5.84 17.49
CA THR A 138 2.13 -6.71 18.67
C THR A 138 3.45 -7.26 19.19
N GLU A 139 4.56 -6.77 18.67
CA GLU A 139 5.89 -7.23 19.06
C GLU A 139 6.19 -6.94 20.54
N ALA A 140 6.78 -7.93 21.22
CA ALA A 140 7.30 -7.74 22.55
C ALA A 140 8.54 -6.81 22.54
N PRO A 141 8.87 -6.13 23.64
CA PRO A 141 10.08 -5.32 23.76
C PRO A 141 11.34 -6.09 23.32
N GLY A 142 12.19 -5.47 22.53
CA GLY A 142 13.45 -6.03 22.04
C GLY A 142 13.33 -6.96 20.83
N VAL A 143 12.14 -7.28 20.35
CA VAL A 143 11.98 -8.13 19.15
C VAL A 143 12.54 -7.45 17.91
N LEU A 144 12.29 -6.17 17.71
CA LEU A 144 12.82 -5.43 16.56
C LEU A 144 14.34 -5.31 16.60
N ASP A 145 14.93 -5.04 17.76
CA ASP A 145 16.39 -4.98 17.94
C ASP A 145 17.04 -6.33 17.59
N LYS A 146 16.39 -7.43 18.00
CA LYS A 146 16.81 -8.77 17.63
C LYS A 146 16.69 -9.02 16.13
N MET A 147 15.60 -8.61 15.51
CA MET A 147 15.42 -8.75 14.05
C MET A 147 16.49 -7.96 13.29
N GLU A 148 16.78 -6.73 13.70
CA GLU A 148 17.83 -5.89 13.13
C GLU A 148 19.20 -6.54 13.28
N SER A 149 19.53 -7.06 14.47
CA SER A 149 20.85 -7.67 14.75
C SER A 149 21.18 -8.89 13.89
N VAL A 150 20.17 -9.60 13.38
CA VAL A 150 20.36 -10.79 12.54
C VAL A 150 20.02 -10.54 11.05
N ALA A 151 19.66 -9.33 10.65
CA ALA A 151 19.18 -9.04 9.30
C ALA A 151 20.20 -9.37 8.21
N ALA A 152 21.48 -9.02 8.43
CA ALA A 152 22.57 -9.32 7.50
C ALA A 152 22.80 -10.83 7.34
N ASP A 153 22.76 -11.58 8.44
CA ASP A 153 22.93 -13.04 8.42
C ASP A 153 21.77 -13.72 7.68
N ARG A 154 20.54 -13.23 7.88
CA ARG A 154 19.36 -13.72 7.16
C ARG A 154 19.45 -13.47 5.66
N LEU A 155 19.97 -12.32 5.24
CA LEU A 155 20.19 -12.04 3.83
C LEU A 155 21.25 -12.98 3.23
N ALA A 156 22.35 -13.20 3.91
CA ALA A 156 23.41 -14.14 3.47
C ALA A 156 22.89 -15.58 3.40
N GLU A 157 22.08 -16.02 4.37
CA GLU A 157 21.42 -17.33 4.35
C GLU A 157 20.47 -17.47 3.14
N TRP A 158 19.71 -16.43 2.85
CA TRP A 158 18.80 -16.41 1.70
C TRP A 158 19.57 -16.51 0.37
N ASP A 159 20.66 -15.78 0.20
CA ASP A 159 21.49 -15.83 -1.02
C ASP A 159 22.11 -17.22 -1.22
N ALA A 160 22.63 -17.82 -0.15
CA ALA A 160 23.11 -19.18 -0.20
C ALA A 160 22.01 -20.20 -0.55
N ARG A 161 20.78 -19.99 -0.07
CA ARG A 161 19.62 -20.82 -0.42
C ARG A 161 19.23 -20.67 -1.89
N LYS A 162 19.16 -19.43 -2.41
CA LYS A 162 18.87 -19.17 -3.83
C LYS A 162 19.87 -19.90 -4.73
N GLN A 163 21.17 -19.77 -4.44
CA GLN A 163 22.22 -20.41 -5.21
C GLN A 163 22.09 -21.93 -5.20
N ARG A 164 21.89 -22.54 -4.01
CA ARG A 164 21.73 -24.00 -3.89
C ARG A 164 20.48 -24.54 -4.58
N LYS A 165 19.36 -23.83 -4.48
CA LYS A 165 18.04 -24.34 -4.90
C LYS A 165 17.70 -23.97 -6.35
N TYR A 166 18.15 -22.82 -6.82
CA TYR A 166 17.73 -22.27 -8.10
C TYR A 166 18.90 -21.94 -9.05
N GLY A 167 20.15 -22.06 -8.60
CA GLY A 167 21.32 -21.71 -9.40
C GLY A 167 21.44 -20.21 -9.71
N VAL A 168 20.74 -19.35 -8.95
CA VAL A 168 20.73 -17.90 -9.14
C VAL A 168 21.76 -17.26 -8.21
N ALA A 169 22.78 -16.61 -8.79
CA ALA A 169 23.69 -15.76 -8.02
C ALA A 169 22.99 -14.49 -7.55
N ALA A 170 23.46 -13.96 -6.41
CA ALA A 170 23.00 -12.67 -5.90
C ALA A 170 23.50 -11.52 -6.77
#